data_5ae31f925f475972d49477ecab71d0e4
#
_entry.id   5ae31f925f475972d49477ecab71d0e4
#
_cell.length_a   1.000
_cell.length_b   1.000
_cell.length_c   1.000
_cell.angle_alpha   90.00
_cell.angle_beta   90.00
_cell.angle_gamma   90.00
#
_symmetry.space_group_name_H-M   'P 1'
#
loop_
_entity.id
_entity.type
_entity.pdbx_description
1 polymer ?
#
loop_
_entity_poly.entity_id
_entity_poly.type
_entity_poly.pdbx_seq_one_letter_code
_entity_poly.pdbx_strand_id
1 'polypeptide(L)'
;MEIKGLRLDKKPPFKRFQIKLITDVIFAILHQMDLRIKKNLINYDKTKQPAIYAMWHGCQWGLGLFDTEDRKNINVLVSPSNDGEIIARIVHLLGFSLIRGSHKREGEKAAREMIAVAQEGQSIAFMVDGPKGPNKKVKKGIIRMAKMMQIPIIPIMPYTAKKKCFNSWDSYEVPWTMWIKGTLVFGEPIYIPADADEQLEEEYRLKLEQTLFDLEKDAIIEFKHRWGK
;
A
#
# COMPACT_ATOMS: atom_id res chain seq x y z
N MET A 1 -25.28 3.78 -2.29
CA MET A 1 -24.12 4.66 -2.40
C MET A 1 -23.15 4.01 -3.39
N GLU A 2 -22.92 4.63 -4.51
CA GLU A 2 -21.95 4.16 -5.52
C GLU A 2 -20.55 4.46 -5.01
N ILE A 3 -19.75 3.41 -4.87
CA ILE A 3 -18.34 3.58 -4.48
C ILE A 3 -17.55 3.94 -5.74
N LYS A 4 -17.00 5.16 -5.80
CA LYS A 4 -16.20 5.63 -6.94
C LYS A 4 -15.09 4.62 -7.24
N GLY A 5 -15.04 4.12 -8.47
CA GLY A 5 -14.03 3.13 -8.92
C GLY A 5 -14.42 1.65 -8.76
N LEU A 6 -15.50 1.29 -8.08
CA LEU A 6 -16.01 -0.09 -8.00
C LEU A 6 -16.85 -0.43 -9.24
N ARG A 7 -16.58 -1.58 -9.87
CA ARG A 7 -17.27 -2.04 -11.10
C ARG A 7 -18.20 -3.23 -10.83
N LEU A 8 -18.72 -3.34 -9.62
CA LEU A 8 -19.64 -4.44 -9.24
C LEU A 8 -20.95 -4.43 -10.03
N ASP A 9 -21.42 -3.25 -10.42
CA ASP A 9 -22.60 -3.03 -11.24
C ASP A 9 -22.54 -3.75 -12.60
N LYS A 10 -21.35 -3.96 -13.14
CA LYS A 10 -21.10 -4.69 -14.40
C LYS A 10 -21.08 -6.22 -14.26
N LYS A 11 -21.29 -6.76 -13.05
CA LYS A 11 -21.31 -8.21 -12.79
C LYS A 11 -22.75 -8.75 -12.76
N PRO A 12 -22.97 -10.03 -13.14
CA PRO A 12 -24.25 -10.71 -12.96
C PRO A 12 -24.70 -10.61 -11.48
N PRO A 13 -26.03 -10.50 -11.22
CA PRO A 13 -26.57 -10.28 -9.87
C PRO A 13 -26.08 -11.30 -8.84
N PHE A 14 -26.03 -12.58 -9.20
CA PHE A 14 -25.56 -13.65 -8.31
C PHE A 14 -24.06 -13.48 -7.94
N LYS A 15 -23.21 -13.18 -8.92
CA LYS A 15 -21.76 -12.96 -8.70
C LYS A 15 -21.50 -11.71 -7.89
N ARG A 16 -22.31 -10.67 -8.11
CA ARG A 16 -22.32 -9.44 -7.32
C ARG A 16 -22.67 -9.70 -5.86
N PHE A 17 -23.70 -10.51 -5.62
CA PHE A 17 -24.11 -10.91 -4.27
C PHE A 17 -23.02 -11.71 -3.55
N GLN A 18 -22.40 -12.71 -4.22
CA GLN A 18 -21.31 -13.50 -3.65
C GLN A 18 -20.10 -12.61 -3.27
N ILE A 19 -19.65 -11.72 -4.16
CA ILE A 19 -18.55 -10.81 -3.89
C ILE A 19 -18.90 -9.91 -2.69
N LYS A 20 -20.12 -9.37 -2.65
CA LYS A 20 -20.56 -8.54 -1.55
C LYS A 20 -20.51 -9.29 -0.22
N LEU A 21 -21.08 -10.48 -0.15
CA LEU A 21 -21.11 -11.30 1.07
C LEU A 21 -19.71 -11.65 1.57
N ILE A 22 -18.84 -12.12 0.66
CA ILE A 22 -17.46 -12.47 1.01
C ILE A 22 -16.70 -11.24 1.53
N THR A 23 -16.81 -10.10 0.86
CA THR A 23 -16.11 -8.88 1.26
C THR A 23 -16.66 -8.31 2.57
N ASP A 24 -17.96 -8.41 2.83
CA ASP A 24 -18.56 -7.95 4.08
C ASP A 24 -18.09 -8.81 5.26
N VAL A 25 -17.96 -10.13 5.08
CA VAL A 25 -17.38 -11.03 6.11
C VAL A 25 -15.90 -10.72 6.35
N ILE A 26 -15.12 -10.60 5.29
CA ILE A 26 -13.70 -10.24 5.41
C ILE A 26 -13.55 -8.88 6.09
N PHE A 27 -14.35 -7.90 5.69
CA PHE A 27 -14.33 -6.57 6.31
C PHE A 27 -14.69 -6.63 7.80
N ALA A 28 -15.71 -7.38 8.19
CA ALA A 28 -16.08 -7.53 9.60
C ALA A 28 -14.91 -8.09 10.44
N ILE A 29 -14.18 -9.07 9.90
CA ILE A 29 -12.98 -9.64 10.55
C ILE A 29 -11.88 -8.56 10.64
N LEU A 30 -11.56 -7.89 9.54
CA LEU A 30 -10.51 -6.87 9.50
C LEU A 30 -10.85 -5.67 10.38
N HIS A 31 -12.12 -5.24 10.42
CA HIS A 31 -12.59 -4.19 11.29
C HIS A 31 -12.43 -4.55 12.77
N GLN A 32 -12.79 -5.80 13.14
CA GLN A 32 -12.57 -6.30 14.49
C GLN A 32 -11.07 -6.37 14.86
N MET A 33 -10.21 -6.68 13.90
CA MET A 33 -8.76 -6.62 14.08
C MET A 33 -8.28 -5.17 14.23
N ASP A 34 -8.78 -4.25 13.42
CA ASP A 34 -8.44 -2.82 13.45
C ASP A 34 -8.79 -2.17 14.80
N LEU A 35 -9.94 -2.50 15.38
CA LEU A 35 -10.35 -2.05 16.72
C LEU A 35 -9.44 -2.58 17.85
N ARG A 36 -8.73 -3.67 17.63
CA ARG A 36 -7.88 -4.33 18.63
C ARG A 36 -6.39 -4.18 18.35
N ILE A 37 -6.02 -3.53 17.27
CA ILE A 37 -4.62 -3.36 16.89
C ILE A 37 -3.94 -2.37 17.82
N LYS A 38 -2.78 -2.77 18.36
CA LYS A 38 -1.87 -1.86 19.06
C LYS A 38 -0.78 -1.44 18.09
N LYS A 39 -0.73 -0.16 17.79
CA LYS A 39 0.16 0.43 16.77
C LYS A 39 1.41 1.03 17.42
N ASN A 40 2.53 0.95 16.71
CA ASN A 40 3.75 1.69 16.98
C ASN A 40 4.20 2.31 15.65
N LEU A 41 4.01 3.61 15.49
CA LEU A 41 4.35 4.36 14.28
C LEU A 41 5.67 5.10 14.51
N ILE A 42 6.70 4.73 13.78
CA ILE A 42 8.05 5.32 13.91
C ILE A 42 8.28 6.31 12.77
N ASN A 43 8.65 7.53 13.11
CA ASN A 43 8.91 8.64 12.20
C ASN A 43 7.69 9.14 11.40
N TYR A 44 6.46 8.81 11.83
CA TYR A 44 5.25 9.17 11.11
C TYR A 44 5.04 10.69 11.02
N ASP A 45 5.25 11.43 12.10
CA ASP A 45 5.03 12.88 12.14
C ASP A 45 5.91 13.67 11.16
N LYS A 46 7.05 13.10 10.77
CA LYS A 46 7.96 13.69 9.78
C LYS A 46 7.44 13.59 8.34
N THR A 47 6.39 12.80 8.12
CA THR A 47 5.92 12.42 6.79
C THR A 47 4.50 12.91 6.46
N LYS A 48 3.95 13.84 7.27
CA LYS A 48 2.61 14.42 7.07
C LYS A 48 2.56 15.42 5.90
N GLN A 49 2.87 14.94 4.70
CA GLN A 49 2.77 15.68 3.45
C GLN A 49 2.30 14.71 2.36
N PRO A 50 1.76 15.20 1.23
CA PRO A 50 1.47 14.34 0.09
C PRO A 50 2.70 13.55 -0.32
N ALA A 51 2.59 12.22 -0.38
CA ALA A 51 3.70 11.33 -0.64
C ALA A 51 3.28 10.05 -1.35
N ILE A 52 4.24 9.36 -1.94
CA ILE A 52 4.07 7.97 -2.37
C ILE A 52 4.61 7.07 -1.26
N TYR A 53 3.71 6.45 -0.50
CA TYR A 53 4.09 5.42 0.47
C TYR A 53 4.47 4.15 -0.26
N ALA A 54 5.75 3.78 -0.21
CA ALA A 54 6.35 2.65 -0.93
C ALA A 54 6.52 1.44 -0.01
N MET A 55 5.94 0.30 -0.37
CA MET A 55 6.07 -0.95 0.38
C MET A 55 6.13 -2.17 -0.54
N TRP A 56 6.57 -3.31 0.01
CA TRP A 56 6.51 -4.59 -0.70
C TRP A 56 5.07 -5.10 -0.84
N HIS A 57 4.78 -5.77 -1.95
CA HIS A 57 3.44 -6.33 -2.21
C HIS A 57 3.02 -7.35 -1.14
N GLY A 58 3.95 -8.16 -0.65
CA GLY A 58 3.68 -9.13 0.41
C GLY A 58 3.31 -8.54 1.77
N CYS A 59 3.58 -7.23 1.99
CA CYS A 59 3.38 -6.54 3.27
C CYS A 59 2.14 -5.62 3.30
N GLN A 60 1.20 -5.76 2.35
CA GLN A 60 0.02 -4.86 2.21
C GLN A 60 -0.84 -4.75 3.48
N TRP A 61 -0.84 -5.75 4.35
CA TRP A 61 -1.54 -5.69 5.64
C TRP A 61 -1.12 -4.46 6.48
N GLY A 62 0.10 -3.96 6.26
CA GLY A 62 0.64 -2.78 6.93
C GLY A 62 -0.17 -1.50 6.70
N LEU A 63 -0.96 -1.43 5.63
CA LEU A 63 -1.91 -0.32 5.42
C LEU A 63 -2.91 -0.20 6.58
N GLY A 64 -3.28 -1.33 7.20
CA GLY A 64 -4.13 -1.33 8.39
C GLY A 64 -3.50 -0.66 9.62
N LEU A 65 -2.20 -0.38 9.63
CA LEU A 65 -1.52 0.33 10.71
C LEU A 65 -1.68 1.85 10.63
N PHE A 66 -2.03 2.41 9.47
CA PHE A 66 -2.36 3.85 9.39
C PHE A 66 -3.57 4.18 10.26
N ASP A 67 -3.60 5.38 10.80
CA ASP A 67 -4.76 5.86 11.52
C ASP A 67 -5.96 6.06 10.59
N THR A 68 -7.15 5.76 11.08
CA THR A 68 -8.38 5.77 10.27
C THR A 68 -8.65 7.13 9.64
N GLU A 69 -8.27 8.22 10.33
CA GLU A 69 -8.44 9.58 9.83
C GLU A 69 -7.53 9.89 8.65
N ASP A 70 -6.33 9.28 8.62
CA ASP A 70 -5.36 9.51 7.54
C ASP A 70 -5.67 8.70 6.29
N ARG A 71 -6.31 7.52 6.45
CA ARG A 71 -6.60 6.58 5.35
C ARG A 71 -7.41 7.21 4.21
N LYS A 72 -8.33 8.12 4.49
CA LYS A 72 -9.15 8.81 3.48
C LYS A 72 -8.32 9.66 2.51
N ASN A 73 -7.14 10.10 2.95
CA ASN A 73 -6.20 10.90 2.14
C ASN A 73 -5.14 10.04 1.45
N ILE A 74 -5.25 8.70 1.56
CA ILE A 74 -4.33 7.75 0.92
C ILE A 74 -5.09 6.98 -0.15
N ASN A 75 -4.61 7.08 -1.38
CA ASN A 75 -5.15 6.38 -2.53
C ASN A 75 -4.39 5.09 -2.77
N VAL A 76 -5.08 3.96 -2.86
CA VAL A 76 -4.49 2.65 -3.14
C VAL A 76 -4.73 2.28 -4.60
N LEU A 77 -3.65 1.95 -5.33
CA LEU A 77 -3.75 1.50 -6.71
C LEU A 77 -4.18 0.03 -6.76
N VAL A 78 -5.35 -0.24 -7.32
CA VAL A 78 -5.93 -1.59 -7.40
C VAL A 78 -6.26 -1.97 -8.84
N SER A 79 -5.87 -3.19 -9.25
CA SER A 79 -6.16 -3.73 -10.57
C SER A 79 -7.69 -3.80 -10.84
N PRO A 80 -8.15 -3.53 -12.07
CA PRO A 80 -9.56 -3.69 -12.46
C PRO A 80 -9.99 -5.16 -12.71
N SER A 81 -9.18 -6.13 -12.33
CA SER A 81 -9.48 -7.57 -12.42
C SER A 81 -10.62 -7.99 -11.47
N ASN A 82 -11.12 -9.22 -11.62
CA ASN A 82 -12.15 -9.75 -10.72
C ASN A 82 -11.69 -9.82 -9.27
N ASP A 83 -10.45 -10.27 -9.04
CA ASP A 83 -9.86 -10.32 -7.70
C ASP A 83 -9.61 -8.90 -7.17
N GLY A 84 -9.22 -7.98 -8.07
CA GLY A 84 -9.08 -6.57 -7.74
C GLY A 84 -10.40 -5.90 -7.32
N GLU A 85 -11.58 -6.39 -7.74
CA GLU A 85 -12.85 -5.86 -7.23
C GLU A 85 -13.07 -6.21 -5.75
N ILE A 86 -12.67 -7.42 -5.33
CA ILE A 86 -12.72 -7.84 -3.92
C ILE A 86 -11.80 -6.94 -3.10
N ILE A 87 -10.55 -6.81 -3.53
CA ILE A 87 -9.56 -5.97 -2.85
C ILE A 87 -10.00 -4.51 -2.80
N ALA A 88 -10.48 -3.94 -3.92
CA ALA A 88 -10.96 -2.57 -3.99
C ALA A 88 -12.07 -2.30 -2.96
N ARG A 89 -13.03 -3.22 -2.84
CA ARG A 89 -14.11 -3.09 -1.87
C ARG A 89 -13.58 -3.14 -0.43
N ILE A 90 -12.68 -4.06 -0.13
CA ILE A 90 -12.09 -4.18 1.21
C ILE A 90 -11.31 -2.91 1.57
N VAL A 91 -10.44 -2.45 0.67
CA VAL A 91 -9.62 -1.23 0.85
C VAL A 91 -10.51 -0.01 1.07
N HIS A 92 -11.59 0.12 0.29
CA HIS A 92 -12.55 1.21 0.47
C HIS A 92 -13.28 1.13 1.82
N LEU A 93 -13.72 -0.06 2.22
CA LEU A 93 -14.40 -0.27 3.51
C LEU A 93 -13.47 0.01 4.70
N LEU A 94 -12.15 -0.17 4.52
CA LEU A 94 -11.14 0.22 5.51
C LEU A 94 -10.85 1.73 5.56
N GLY A 95 -11.50 2.52 4.70
CA GLY A 95 -11.42 3.98 4.70
C GLY A 95 -10.44 4.59 3.69
N PHE A 96 -9.80 3.79 2.84
CA PHE A 96 -8.89 4.30 1.81
C PHE A 96 -9.63 4.74 0.56
N SER A 97 -9.05 5.70 -0.16
CA SER A 97 -9.44 6.05 -1.52
C SER A 97 -8.85 5.07 -2.54
N LEU A 98 -9.42 5.01 -3.76
CA LEU A 98 -9.06 4.03 -4.77
C LEU A 98 -8.65 4.69 -6.08
N ILE A 99 -7.54 4.23 -6.67
CA ILE A 99 -7.18 4.46 -8.06
C ILE A 99 -7.25 3.14 -8.81
N ARG A 100 -7.95 3.12 -9.95
CA ARG A 100 -8.16 1.90 -10.74
C ARG A 100 -7.27 1.91 -11.97
N GLY A 101 -6.33 0.96 -12.04
CA GLY A 101 -5.43 0.85 -13.17
C GLY A 101 -4.74 -0.48 -13.30
N SER A 102 -4.35 -0.83 -14.51
CA SER A 102 -3.51 -1.97 -14.82
C SER A 102 -2.60 -1.72 -16.02
N HIS A 103 -1.63 -2.62 -16.19
CA HIS A 103 -0.37 -2.51 -16.90
C HIS A 103 -0.37 -2.16 -18.41
N LYS A 104 -1.49 -2.01 -19.14
CA LYS A 104 -1.36 -1.75 -20.58
C LYS A 104 -2.09 -0.50 -21.05
N ARG A 105 -3.40 -0.51 -21.17
CA ARG A 105 -4.18 0.65 -21.64
C ARG A 105 -4.71 1.52 -20.49
N GLU A 106 -4.86 0.92 -19.32
CA GLU A 106 -5.33 1.61 -18.12
C GLU A 106 -4.18 2.20 -17.29
N GLY A 107 -2.91 1.86 -17.61
CA GLY A 107 -1.72 2.40 -16.93
C GLY A 107 -1.59 3.92 -17.09
N GLU A 108 -1.80 4.45 -18.30
CA GLU A 108 -1.78 5.90 -18.53
C GLU A 108 -2.92 6.63 -17.84
N LYS A 109 -4.11 6.00 -17.80
CA LYS A 109 -5.26 6.56 -17.07
C LYS A 109 -4.98 6.58 -15.58
N ALA A 110 -4.45 5.50 -15.02
CA ALA A 110 -4.06 5.43 -13.62
C ALA A 110 -2.96 6.43 -13.28
N ALA A 111 -1.95 6.61 -14.16
CA ALA A 111 -0.91 7.61 -13.98
C ALA A 111 -1.49 9.04 -13.93
N ARG A 112 -2.39 9.38 -14.85
CA ARG A 112 -3.09 10.68 -14.83
C ARG A 112 -3.92 10.87 -13.56
N GLU A 113 -4.61 9.84 -13.10
CA GLU A 113 -5.40 9.88 -11.86
C GLU A 113 -4.49 10.03 -10.63
N MET A 114 -3.34 9.34 -10.59
CA MET A 114 -2.32 9.52 -9.53
C MET A 114 -1.77 10.95 -9.49
N ILE A 115 -1.48 11.54 -10.65
CA ILE A 115 -1.02 12.93 -10.74
C ILE A 115 -2.11 13.89 -10.21
N ALA A 116 -3.36 13.69 -10.59
CA ALA A 116 -4.47 14.53 -10.16
C ALA A 116 -4.66 14.47 -8.63
N VAL A 117 -4.67 13.28 -8.02
CA VAL A 117 -4.82 13.17 -6.55
C VAL A 117 -3.61 13.73 -5.80
N ALA A 118 -2.39 13.63 -6.35
CA ALA A 118 -1.21 14.26 -5.78
C ALA A 118 -1.32 15.80 -5.79
N GLN A 119 -1.86 16.38 -6.88
CA GLN A 119 -2.13 17.82 -6.98
C GLN A 119 -3.22 18.30 -6.01
N GLU A 120 -4.16 17.41 -5.65
CA GLU A 120 -5.17 17.65 -4.62
C GLU A 120 -4.61 17.51 -3.18
N GLY A 121 -3.31 17.29 -3.02
CA GLY A 121 -2.66 17.14 -1.72
C GLY A 121 -2.87 15.78 -1.07
N GLN A 122 -3.24 14.75 -1.84
CA GLN A 122 -3.44 13.40 -1.34
C GLN A 122 -2.21 12.52 -1.57
N SER A 123 -2.07 11.48 -0.74
CA SER A 123 -0.99 10.49 -0.84
C SER A 123 -1.42 9.25 -1.63
N ILE A 124 -0.43 8.47 -2.06
CA ILE A 124 -0.63 7.24 -2.81
C ILE A 124 0.12 6.09 -2.14
N ALA A 125 -0.53 4.98 -1.87
CA ALA A 125 0.15 3.74 -1.45
C ALA A 125 0.52 2.92 -2.70
N PHE A 126 1.79 2.58 -2.82
CA PHE A 126 2.36 1.92 -3.99
C PHE A 126 3.14 0.65 -3.61
N MET A 127 2.75 -0.50 -4.19
CA MET A 127 3.45 -1.77 -4.06
C MET A 127 4.56 -1.85 -5.11
N VAL A 128 5.81 -1.68 -4.65
CA VAL A 128 6.96 -1.36 -5.51
C VAL A 128 7.46 -2.50 -6.39
N ASP A 129 7.22 -3.76 -5.99
CA ASP A 129 7.56 -4.95 -6.78
C ASP A 129 6.49 -5.33 -7.79
N GLY A 130 5.31 -4.68 -7.69
CA GLY A 130 4.21 -4.82 -8.64
C GLY A 130 3.54 -6.20 -8.62
N PRO A 131 2.43 -6.39 -9.34
CA PRO A 131 1.57 -7.58 -9.23
C PRO A 131 2.14 -8.86 -9.86
N LYS A 132 3.26 -8.76 -10.56
CA LYS A 132 3.91 -9.90 -11.25
C LYS A 132 5.30 -10.21 -10.72
N GLY A 133 5.76 -9.48 -9.70
CA GLY A 133 7.09 -9.65 -9.14
C GLY A 133 8.23 -9.37 -10.12
N PRO A 134 9.43 -9.87 -9.87
CA PRO A 134 9.76 -10.76 -8.77
C PRO A 134 9.67 -10.09 -7.40
N ASN A 135 9.48 -10.91 -6.37
CA ASN A 135 9.38 -10.47 -4.98
C ASN A 135 10.57 -9.61 -4.57
N LYS A 136 10.29 -8.53 -3.83
CA LYS A 136 11.29 -7.61 -3.28
C LYS A 136 12.25 -7.03 -4.32
N LYS A 137 11.73 -6.71 -5.52
CA LYS A 137 12.46 -5.99 -6.55
C LYS A 137 11.68 -4.75 -6.99
N VAL A 138 12.21 -3.58 -6.66
CA VAL A 138 11.59 -2.29 -7.00
C VAL A 138 11.52 -2.10 -8.51
N LYS A 139 10.35 -1.72 -9.02
CA LYS A 139 10.13 -1.39 -10.43
C LYS A 139 10.36 0.09 -10.71
N LYS A 140 10.89 0.44 -11.89
CA LYS A 140 11.14 1.83 -12.31
C LYS A 140 9.87 2.72 -12.27
N GLY A 141 8.68 2.13 -12.33
CA GLY A 141 7.42 2.87 -12.40
C GLY A 141 7.21 3.84 -11.23
N ILE A 142 7.58 3.47 -10.00
CA ILE A 142 7.44 4.37 -8.84
C ILE A 142 8.36 5.59 -8.94
N ILE A 143 9.59 5.42 -9.43
CA ILE A 143 10.56 6.51 -9.61
C ILE A 143 10.04 7.51 -10.64
N ARG A 144 9.55 7.00 -11.78
CA ARG A 144 8.95 7.84 -12.83
C ARG A 144 7.72 8.58 -12.35
N MET A 145 6.87 7.93 -11.56
CA MET A 145 5.68 8.57 -10.98
C MET A 145 6.07 9.68 -10.00
N ALA A 146 7.02 9.44 -9.08
CA ALA A 146 7.51 10.45 -8.16
C ALA A 146 8.11 11.66 -8.89
N LYS A 147 8.92 11.40 -9.94
CA LYS A 147 9.47 12.43 -10.83
C LYS A 147 8.38 13.27 -11.50
N MET A 148 7.33 12.63 -12.01
CA MET A 148 6.23 13.34 -12.69
C MET A 148 5.34 14.14 -11.72
N MET A 149 5.11 13.60 -10.52
CA MET A 149 4.25 14.23 -9.51
C MET A 149 4.98 15.25 -8.64
N GLN A 150 6.33 15.23 -8.60
CA GLN A 150 7.17 16.06 -7.74
C GLN A 150 6.80 15.98 -6.26
N ILE A 151 6.37 14.79 -5.80
CA ILE A 151 6.15 14.47 -4.40
C ILE A 151 7.14 13.38 -3.96
N PRO A 152 7.53 13.33 -2.66
CA PRO A 152 8.52 12.38 -2.19
C PRO A 152 7.99 10.94 -2.19
N ILE A 153 8.91 9.99 -2.34
CA ILE A 153 8.68 8.59 -2.00
C ILE A 153 9.06 8.42 -0.53
N ILE A 154 8.13 7.90 0.27
CA ILE A 154 8.38 7.52 1.65
C ILE A 154 8.33 6.00 1.75
N PRO A 155 9.49 5.33 1.91
CA PRO A 155 9.52 3.90 2.14
C PRO A 155 8.86 3.58 3.49
N ILE A 156 7.99 2.58 3.53
CA ILE A 156 7.32 2.14 4.75
C ILE A 156 7.45 0.64 4.93
N MET A 157 7.63 0.20 6.17
CA MET A 157 7.79 -1.21 6.49
C MET A 157 6.99 -1.60 7.72
N PRO A 158 5.97 -2.47 7.57
CA PRO A 158 5.24 -3.02 8.69
C PRO A 158 5.95 -4.26 9.26
N TYR A 159 5.80 -4.47 10.56
CA TYR A 159 6.20 -5.72 11.20
C TYR A 159 5.24 -6.14 12.30
N THR A 160 5.01 -7.45 12.39
CA THR A 160 4.34 -8.12 13.52
C THR A 160 5.00 -9.50 13.73
N ALA A 161 5.13 -9.90 14.99
CA ALA A 161 5.72 -11.21 15.32
C ALA A 161 4.76 -12.38 15.03
N LYS A 162 3.45 -12.14 15.10
CA LYS A 162 2.42 -13.17 14.88
C LYS A 162 1.83 -13.04 13.49
N LYS A 163 2.54 -13.56 12.50
CA LYS A 163 2.11 -13.57 11.09
C LYS A 163 2.24 -14.96 10.49
N LYS A 164 1.43 -15.24 9.48
CA LYS A 164 1.55 -16.39 8.59
C LYS A 164 2.00 -15.89 7.22
N CYS A 165 3.07 -16.49 6.69
CA CYS A 165 3.54 -16.24 5.34
C CYS A 165 2.97 -17.32 4.42
N PHE A 166 2.46 -16.90 3.27
CA PHE A 166 1.95 -17.82 2.25
C PHE A 166 3.05 -18.13 1.23
N ASN A 167 3.00 -19.33 0.68
CA ASN A 167 3.91 -19.73 -0.40
C ASN A 167 3.38 -19.18 -1.75
N SER A 168 3.33 -17.86 -1.87
CA SER A 168 3.02 -17.09 -3.07
C SER A 168 4.27 -16.42 -3.60
N TRP A 169 4.23 -15.91 -4.84
CA TRP A 169 5.38 -15.25 -5.46
C TRP A 169 5.90 -14.05 -4.64
N ASP A 170 5.01 -13.38 -3.89
CA ASP A 170 5.28 -12.21 -3.07
C ASP A 170 5.50 -12.53 -1.58
N SER A 171 5.46 -13.82 -1.21
CA SER A 171 5.52 -14.28 0.18
C SER A 171 4.52 -13.54 1.08
N TYR A 172 3.27 -13.43 0.61
CA TYR A 172 2.23 -12.61 1.24
C TYR A 172 2.07 -12.92 2.73
N GLU A 173 2.11 -11.87 3.53
CA GLU A 173 2.02 -11.96 4.99
C GLU A 173 0.61 -11.59 5.47
N VAL A 174 0.10 -12.35 6.44
CA VAL A 174 -1.15 -12.03 7.14
C VAL A 174 -0.93 -12.12 8.63
N PRO A 175 -1.24 -11.07 9.40
CA PRO A 175 -1.27 -11.17 10.86
C PRO A 175 -2.21 -12.30 11.29
N TRP A 176 -1.70 -13.22 12.13
CA TRP A 176 -2.44 -14.43 12.52
C TRP A 176 -2.89 -14.36 13.97
N THR A 177 -3.59 -13.27 14.33
CA THR A 177 -4.14 -13.04 15.67
C THR A 177 -5.18 -11.93 15.63
N MET A 178 -6.20 -12.02 16.47
CA MET A 178 -7.17 -10.94 16.66
C MET A 178 -6.61 -9.77 17.48
N TRP A 179 -5.48 -9.97 18.16
CA TRP A 179 -4.79 -8.97 18.99
C TRP A 179 -3.45 -8.63 18.35
N ILE A 180 -3.49 -7.79 17.31
CA ILE A 180 -2.29 -7.43 16.57
C ILE A 180 -1.49 -6.40 17.38
N LYS A 181 -0.21 -6.70 17.58
CA LYS A 181 0.80 -5.70 17.91
C LYS A 181 1.57 -5.46 16.62
N GLY A 182 1.52 -4.25 16.10
CA GLY A 182 2.14 -3.90 14.82
C GLY A 182 3.03 -2.68 14.94
N THR A 183 4.20 -2.72 14.32
CA THR A 183 5.08 -1.58 14.12
C THR A 183 5.05 -1.21 12.65
N LEU A 184 4.95 0.08 12.33
CA LEU A 184 5.11 0.63 11.00
C LEU A 184 6.22 1.67 11.04
N VAL A 185 7.31 1.41 10.37
CA VAL A 185 8.44 2.32 10.27
C VAL A 185 8.38 3.08 8.97
N PHE A 186 8.53 4.40 9.06
CA PHE A 186 8.61 5.31 7.92
C PHE A 186 10.09 5.69 7.73
N GLY A 187 10.60 5.48 6.53
CA GLY A 187 11.94 5.92 6.15
C GLY A 187 11.96 7.41 5.79
N GLU A 188 13.17 7.93 5.58
CA GLU A 188 13.36 9.31 5.15
C GLU A 188 12.77 9.54 3.74
N PRO A 189 12.16 10.71 3.48
CA PRO A 189 11.61 11.04 2.18
C PRO A 189 12.68 11.06 1.09
N ILE A 190 12.40 10.42 -0.03
CA ILE A 190 13.26 10.37 -1.22
C ILE A 190 12.64 11.25 -2.29
N TYR A 191 13.30 12.37 -2.63
CA TYR A 191 12.89 13.28 -3.68
C TYR A 191 13.61 12.94 -4.98
N ILE A 192 12.85 12.84 -6.08
CA ILE A 192 13.39 12.55 -7.41
C ILE A 192 13.49 13.88 -8.19
N PRO A 193 14.66 14.29 -8.65
CA PRO A 193 14.79 15.50 -9.47
C PRO A 193 13.97 15.43 -10.76
N ALA A 194 13.37 16.54 -11.16
CA ALA A 194 12.53 16.61 -12.35
C ALA A 194 13.33 16.33 -13.65
N ASP A 195 14.60 16.63 -13.64
CA ASP A 195 15.56 16.46 -14.73
C ASP A 195 16.36 15.13 -14.65
N ALA A 196 16.04 14.25 -13.68
CA ALA A 196 16.72 12.95 -13.54
C ALA A 196 16.71 12.19 -14.88
N ASP A 197 17.88 11.82 -15.35
CA ASP A 197 18.02 10.93 -16.51
C ASP A 197 17.78 9.46 -16.15
N GLU A 198 17.90 8.57 -17.12
CA GLU A 198 17.63 7.15 -16.92
C GLU A 198 18.64 6.48 -15.97
N GLN A 199 19.88 6.96 -15.93
CA GLN A 199 20.89 6.47 -15.02
C GLN A 199 20.56 6.87 -13.58
N LEU A 200 20.21 8.13 -13.37
CA LEU A 200 19.84 8.64 -12.05
C LEU A 200 18.52 8.00 -11.55
N GLU A 201 17.54 7.76 -12.46
CA GLU A 201 16.33 6.99 -12.10
C GLU A 201 16.69 5.58 -11.59
N GLU A 202 17.69 4.92 -12.18
CA GLU A 202 18.13 3.59 -11.73
C GLU A 202 18.87 3.65 -10.39
N GLU A 203 19.67 4.67 -10.14
CA GLU A 203 20.33 4.88 -8.85
C GLU A 203 19.29 5.08 -7.73
N TYR A 204 18.26 5.91 -7.96
CA TYR A 204 17.16 6.09 -7.01
C TYR A 204 16.33 4.81 -6.82
N ARG A 205 16.15 4.02 -7.86
CA ARG A 205 15.47 2.72 -7.76
C ARG A 205 16.24 1.77 -6.83
N LEU A 206 17.55 1.68 -7.01
CA LEU A 206 18.42 0.85 -6.17
C LEU A 206 18.47 1.38 -4.73
N LYS A 207 18.54 2.70 -4.55
CA LYS A 207 18.48 3.34 -3.24
C LYS A 207 17.19 3.00 -2.51
N LEU A 208 16.03 3.12 -3.17
CA LEU A 208 14.74 2.77 -2.60
C LEU A 208 14.68 1.28 -2.21
N GLU A 209 15.18 0.39 -3.08
CA GLU A 209 15.24 -1.05 -2.83
C GLU A 209 16.06 -1.36 -1.58
N GLN A 210 17.26 -0.78 -1.47
CA GLN A 210 18.13 -0.97 -0.31
C GLN A 210 17.50 -0.40 0.96
N THR A 211 16.90 0.79 0.89
CA THR A 211 16.21 1.41 2.03
C THR A 211 15.09 0.52 2.57
N LEU A 212 14.30 -0.11 1.68
CA LEU A 212 13.24 -1.03 2.11
C LEU A 212 13.79 -2.29 2.81
N PHE A 213 14.95 -2.81 2.38
CA PHE A 213 15.61 -3.92 3.08
C PHE A 213 16.15 -3.52 4.45
N ASP A 214 16.66 -2.30 4.59
CA ASP A 214 17.16 -1.81 5.87
C ASP A 214 16.01 -1.52 6.83
N LEU A 215 14.91 -0.91 6.36
CA LEU A 215 13.70 -0.72 7.16
C LEU A 215 13.07 -2.03 7.64
N GLU A 216 13.26 -3.13 6.93
CA GLU A 216 12.79 -4.46 7.41
C GLU A 216 13.50 -4.87 8.70
N LYS A 217 14.80 -4.59 8.81
CA LYS A 217 15.61 -4.83 10.03
C LYS A 217 15.17 -3.87 11.15
N ASP A 218 15.01 -2.58 10.81
CA ASP A 218 14.60 -1.56 11.76
C ASP A 218 13.22 -1.85 12.35
N ALA A 219 12.26 -2.27 11.51
CA ALA A 219 10.91 -2.61 11.95
C ALA A 219 10.90 -3.78 12.96
N ILE A 220 11.80 -4.77 12.80
CA ILE A 220 11.98 -5.86 13.76
C ILE A 220 12.57 -5.33 15.09
N ILE A 221 13.57 -4.46 15.01
CA ILE A 221 14.23 -3.88 16.19
C ILE A 221 13.22 -3.04 16.98
N GLU A 222 12.53 -2.12 16.30
CA GLU A 222 11.52 -1.24 16.91
C GLU A 222 10.34 -2.02 17.50
N PHE A 223 9.93 -3.10 16.84
CA PHE A 223 8.91 -3.99 17.39
C PHE A 223 9.37 -4.63 18.70
N LYS A 224 10.59 -5.18 18.73
CA LYS A 224 11.16 -5.81 19.94
C LYS A 224 11.34 -4.80 21.06
N HIS A 225 11.82 -3.59 20.75
CA HIS A 225 11.96 -2.50 21.71
C HIS A 225 10.61 -2.13 22.34
N ARG A 226 9.57 -2.01 21.54
CA ARG A 226 8.23 -1.57 22.01
C ARG A 226 7.43 -2.65 22.71
N TRP A 227 7.53 -3.92 22.24
CA TRP A 227 6.62 -4.99 22.66
C TRP A 227 7.26 -6.12 23.43
N GLY A 228 8.58 -6.21 23.46
CA GLY A 228 9.34 -7.26 24.11
C GLY A 228 9.14 -8.63 23.44
N LYS A 229 10.21 -9.24 22.92
CA LYS A 229 10.28 -10.51 22.18
C LYS A 229 9.62 -10.52 20.80
#